data_823bfef10012ee6ef77c4a315acfdca6
#
_entry.id   823bfef10012ee6ef77c4a315acfdca6
#
_cell.length_a   1.000
_cell.length_b   1.000
_cell.length_c   1.000
_cell.angle_alpha   90.00
_cell.angle_beta   90.00
_cell.angle_gamma   90.00
#
_symmetry.space_group_name_H-M   'P 1'
#
loop_
_entity.id
_entity.type
_entity.pdbx_description
1 polymer ?
#
loop_
_entity_poly.entity_id
_entity_poly.type
_entity_poly.pdbx_seq_one_letter_code
_entity_poly.pdbx_strand_id
1 'polypeptide(L)'
;MKRASSSTPAGLNVKKITAYLKGQAKNRNAVRITCQGGSVYIFTGYAAFKLPAVLYPEVIQPVTMQAAPADGVTIVSSDDGFVVNDPHQLTAAQMFQKLSACKEEVKRTSLLQEVEMKGKIWGAFRMFRNGSRPIMINSEYDAFVDHHEFVYHGSNSPFAPILATDTIDPKRAAVAVLIAPMKANDEIQQVCNRLFA
;
A
#
# COMPACT_ATOMS: atom_id res chain seq x y z
N MET A 1 -24.68 8.50 24.05
CA MET A 1 -24.21 8.49 22.64
C MET A 1 -23.78 7.07 22.29
N LYS A 2 -24.52 6.35 21.42
CA LYS A 2 -24.05 5.07 20.85
C LYS A 2 -22.87 5.37 19.93
N ARG A 3 -21.69 4.83 20.24
CA ARG A 3 -20.57 4.83 19.28
C ARG A 3 -21.06 4.09 18.02
N ALA A 4 -21.09 4.78 16.88
CA ALA A 4 -21.24 4.10 15.60
C ALA A 4 -20.10 3.08 15.52
N SER A 5 -20.44 1.79 15.44
CA SER A 5 -19.45 0.75 15.18
C SER A 5 -18.90 1.02 13.79
N SER A 6 -17.66 1.51 13.69
CA SER A 6 -16.95 1.55 12.42
C SER A 6 -16.75 0.11 11.99
N SER A 7 -17.57 -0.37 11.06
CA SER A 7 -17.33 -1.68 10.46
C SER A 7 -16.08 -1.55 9.61
N THR A 8 -14.98 -2.16 10.06
CA THR A 8 -13.78 -2.32 9.23
C THR A 8 -14.19 -2.96 7.91
N PRO A 9 -13.79 -2.41 6.76
CA PRO A 9 -14.08 -3.02 5.47
C PRO A 9 -13.64 -4.48 5.42
N ALA A 10 -14.48 -5.34 4.83
CA ALA A 10 -14.18 -6.75 4.69
C ALA A 10 -12.81 -6.93 4.01
N GLY A 11 -12.02 -7.86 4.50
CA GLY A 11 -10.71 -8.18 3.92
C GLY A 11 -9.58 -7.18 4.21
N LEU A 12 -9.81 -6.06 4.90
CA LEU A 12 -8.74 -5.12 5.26
C LEU A 12 -8.04 -5.52 6.57
N ASN A 13 -6.74 -5.73 6.52
CA ASN A 13 -5.95 -6.09 7.71
C ASN A 13 -5.42 -4.83 8.43
N VAL A 14 -6.30 -4.18 9.19
CA VAL A 14 -6.01 -2.96 9.95
C VAL A 14 -4.81 -3.14 10.88
N LYS A 15 -4.73 -4.27 11.61
CA LYS A 15 -3.62 -4.52 12.54
C LYS A 15 -2.26 -4.55 11.84
N LYS A 16 -2.20 -5.20 10.67
CA LYS A 16 -0.96 -5.29 9.90
C LYS A 16 -0.56 -3.94 9.30
N ILE A 17 -1.52 -3.18 8.80
CA ILE A 17 -1.28 -1.83 8.27
C ILE A 17 -0.76 -0.93 9.40
N THR A 18 -1.41 -0.91 10.56
CA THR A 18 -0.95 -0.11 11.72
C THR A 18 0.45 -0.49 12.18
N ALA A 19 0.75 -1.79 12.27
CA ALA A 19 2.08 -2.28 12.64
C ALA A 19 3.15 -1.85 11.62
N TYR A 20 2.83 -1.96 10.33
CA TYR A 20 3.70 -1.50 9.24
C TYR A 20 3.99 -0.01 9.34
N LEU A 21 2.96 0.83 9.49
CA LEU A 21 3.12 2.28 9.60
C LEU A 21 3.97 2.69 10.82
N LYS A 22 3.77 2.02 11.97
CA LYS A 22 4.63 2.21 13.17
C LYS A 22 6.09 1.88 12.87
N GLY A 23 6.33 0.78 12.15
CA GLY A 23 7.68 0.40 11.73
C GLY A 23 8.31 1.44 10.81
N GLN A 24 7.55 1.95 9.81
CA GLN A 24 8.05 2.98 8.90
C GLN A 24 8.41 4.26 9.66
N ALA A 25 7.53 4.76 10.51
CA ALA A 25 7.80 5.96 11.31
C ALA A 25 9.01 5.78 12.25
N LYS A 26 9.11 4.63 12.94
CA LYS A 26 10.26 4.31 13.82
C LYS A 26 11.58 4.25 13.06
N ASN A 27 11.58 3.73 11.84
CA ASN A 27 12.77 3.60 11.01
C ASN A 27 13.11 4.89 10.25
N ARG A 28 12.47 6.02 10.60
CA ARG A 28 12.63 7.34 9.95
C ARG A 28 12.33 7.35 8.46
N ASN A 29 11.56 6.39 7.99
CA ASN A 29 11.03 6.44 6.64
C ASN A 29 9.89 7.46 6.58
N ALA A 30 9.86 8.25 5.52
CA ALA A 30 8.84 9.28 5.37
C ALA A 30 7.44 8.65 5.27
N VAL A 31 6.60 8.89 6.27
CA VAL A 31 5.17 8.57 6.27
C VAL A 31 4.41 9.87 6.09
N ARG A 32 3.69 10.02 4.98
CA ARG A 32 2.86 11.19 4.67
C ARG A 32 1.40 10.81 4.79
N ILE A 33 0.62 11.66 5.43
CA ILE A 33 -0.81 11.42 5.70
C ILE A 33 -1.60 12.67 5.33
N THR A 34 -2.63 12.50 4.51
CA THR A 34 -3.56 13.58 4.11
C THR A 34 -4.98 13.11 4.30
N CYS A 35 -5.80 13.88 5.01
CA CYS A 35 -7.26 13.71 5.00
C CYS A 35 -7.85 14.57 3.89
N GLN A 36 -8.65 13.98 2.99
CA GLN A 36 -9.28 14.69 1.90
C GLN A 36 -10.58 14.01 1.45
N GLY A 37 -11.67 14.78 1.41
CA GLY A 37 -12.94 14.31 0.85
C GLY A 37 -13.49 13.07 1.53
N GLY A 38 -13.42 12.94 2.85
CA GLY A 38 -13.91 11.78 3.61
C GLY A 38 -13.01 10.54 3.54
N SER A 39 -11.84 10.64 2.90
CA SER A 39 -10.82 9.61 2.84
C SER A 39 -9.54 10.06 3.53
N VAL A 40 -8.77 9.12 4.04
CA VAL A 40 -7.40 9.33 4.46
C VAL A 40 -6.45 8.63 3.50
N TYR A 41 -5.49 9.38 3.02
CA TYR A 41 -4.42 8.92 2.14
C TYR A 41 -3.13 8.83 2.94
N ILE A 42 -2.46 7.70 2.83
CA ILE A 42 -1.19 7.45 3.50
C ILE A 42 -0.20 7.06 2.42
N PHE A 43 0.97 7.66 2.44
CA PHE A 43 2.04 7.35 1.50
C PHE A 43 3.33 7.04 2.26
N THR A 44 3.95 5.92 1.88
CA THR A 44 5.29 5.51 2.33
C THR A 44 6.16 5.21 1.11
N GLY A 45 7.42 4.85 1.30
CA GLY A 45 8.31 4.50 0.18
C GLY A 45 7.91 3.22 -0.57
N TYR A 46 7.14 2.31 0.07
CA TYR A 46 6.87 0.97 -0.47
C TYR A 46 5.39 0.64 -0.61
N ALA A 47 4.53 1.35 0.11
CA ALA A 47 3.08 1.17 0.02
C ALA A 47 2.36 2.51 0.20
N ALA A 48 1.16 2.60 -0.38
CA ALA A 48 0.28 3.71 -0.12
C ALA A 48 -1.16 3.20 0.07
N PHE A 49 -1.94 3.94 0.86
CA PHE A 49 -3.28 3.53 1.25
C PHE A 49 -4.26 4.67 1.01
N LYS A 50 -5.46 4.33 0.51
CA LYS A 50 -6.66 5.15 0.57
C LYS A 50 -7.65 4.40 1.46
N LEU A 51 -8.04 4.98 2.56
CA LEU A 51 -8.95 4.40 3.54
C LEU A 51 -10.08 5.39 3.85
N PRO A 52 -11.29 4.93 4.23
CA PRO A 52 -12.30 5.81 4.77
C PRO A 52 -11.78 6.58 6.00
N ALA A 53 -12.07 7.87 6.10
CA ALA A 53 -11.57 8.71 7.20
C ALA A 53 -12.04 8.23 8.59
N VAL A 54 -13.15 7.51 8.66
CA VAL A 54 -13.66 6.89 9.90
C VAL A 54 -12.67 5.89 10.52
N LEU A 55 -11.75 5.34 9.73
CA LEU A 55 -10.71 4.41 10.20
C LEU A 55 -9.48 5.13 10.79
N TYR A 56 -9.41 6.46 10.72
CA TYR A 56 -8.26 7.20 11.25
C TYR A 56 -7.96 6.87 12.73
N PRO A 57 -8.95 6.83 13.64
CA PRO A 57 -8.70 6.54 15.05
C PRO A 57 -8.14 5.12 15.29
N GLU A 58 -8.48 4.17 14.43
CA GLU A 58 -8.08 2.79 14.58
C GLU A 58 -6.71 2.50 13.93
N VAL A 59 -6.48 3.04 12.73
CA VAL A 59 -5.29 2.72 11.91
C VAL A 59 -4.15 3.69 12.15
N ILE A 60 -4.44 4.99 12.21
CA ILE A 60 -3.44 6.05 12.07
C ILE A 60 -3.16 6.76 13.40
N GLN A 61 -4.18 7.03 14.19
CA GLN A 61 -3.97 7.68 15.48
C GLN A 61 -3.00 6.92 16.41
N PRO A 62 -2.97 5.56 16.43
CA PRO A 62 -1.96 4.82 17.20
C PRO A 62 -0.52 4.96 16.66
N VAL A 63 -0.35 5.51 15.47
CA VAL A 63 0.95 5.78 14.82
C VAL A 63 1.40 7.21 15.08
N THR A 64 0.49 8.16 14.85
CA THR A 64 0.78 9.60 14.92
C THR A 64 0.66 10.16 16.33
N MET A 65 -0.11 9.51 17.20
CA MET A 65 -0.54 10.01 18.52
C MET A 65 -1.27 11.36 18.45
N GLN A 66 -1.82 11.71 17.29
CA GLN A 66 -2.49 12.98 17.00
C GLN A 66 -3.89 12.76 16.45
N ALA A 67 -4.73 13.78 16.55
CA ALA A 67 -6.01 13.83 15.86
C ALA A 67 -5.80 13.88 14.33
N ALA A 68 -6.85 13.56 13.57
CA ALA A 68 -6.81 13.68 12.13
C ALA A 68 -6.50 15.12 11.71
N PRO A 69 -5.61 15.34 10.73
CA PRO A 69 -5.36 16.67 10.19
C PRO A 69 -6.64 17.22 9.53
N ALA A 70 -6.72 18.55 9.43
CA ALA A 70 -7.81 19.20 8.70
C ALA A 70 -7.86 18.72 7.24
N ASP A 71 -9.03 18.87 6.59
CA ASP A 71 -9.20 18.46 5.19
C ASP A 71 -8.20 19.18 4.27
N GLY A 72 -7.52 18.44 3.41
CA GLY A 72 -6.47 18.93 2.52
C GLY A 72 -5.08 19.12 3.17
N VAL A 73 -4.99 19.07 4.50
CA VAL A 73 -3.70 19.22 5.20
C VAL A 73 -2.94 17.89 5.20
N THR A 74 -1.64 17.97 4.92
CA THR A 74 -0.73 16.83 4.99
C THR A 74 0.17 16.94 6.23
N ILE A 75 0.29 15.85 6.97
CA ILE A 75 1.31 15.68 7.99
C ILE A 75 2.36 14.66 7.53
N VAL A 76 3.59 14.83 7.99
CA VAL A 76 4.72 13.96 7.65
C VAL A 76 5.48 13.56 8.90
N SER A 77 5.97 12.31 8.96
CA SER A 77 6.83 11.85 10.05
C SER A 77 8.16 12.61 10.06
N SER A 78 8.58 13.02 11.25
CA SER A 78 9.86 13.67 11.53
C SER A 78 10.52 13.02 12.74
N ASP A 79 11.70 13.49 13.14
CA ASP A 79 12.39 13.00 14.33
C ASP A 79 11.59 13.29 15.63
N ASP A 80 10.83 14.36 15.66
CA ASP A 80 10.04 14.82 16.80
C ASP A 80 8.54 14.39 16.73
N GLY A 81 8.20 13.48 15.83
CA GLY A 81 6.82 13.01 15.62
C GLY A 81 6.27 13.38 14.25
N PHE A 82 5.01 13.80 14.18
CA PHE A 82 4.38 14.21 12.92
C PHE A 82 4.18 15.73 12.89
N VAL A 83 4.66 16.36 11.81
CA VAL A 83 4.59 17.79 11.59
C VAL A 83 3.81 18.10 10.30
N VAL A 84 3.26 19.33 10.20
CA VAL A 84 2.60 19.77 8.97
C VAL A 84 3.64 19.85 7.86
N ASN A 85 3.30 19.25 6.70
CA ASN A 85 4.16 19.24 5.52
C ASN A 85 4.22 20.64 4.86
N ASP A 86 5.33 20.92 4.18
CA ASP A 86 5.47 22.11 3.35
C ASP A 86 4.34 22.14 2.29
N PRO A 87 3.56 23.24 2.18
CA PRO A 87 2.45 23.34 1.23
C PRO A 87 2.88 23.26 -0.24
N HIS A 88 4.15 23.50 -0.55
CA HIS A 88 4.70 23.34 -1.90
C HIS A 88 5.02 21.89 -2.27
N GLN A 89 5.00 20.97 -1.32
CA GLN A 89 5.21 19.55 -1.58
C GLN A 89 3.90 18.82 -1.91
N LEU A 90 4.01 17.76 -2.69
CA LEU A 90 2.86 16.91 -3.03
C LEU A 90 2.24 16.31 -1.76
N THR A 91 0.91 16.37 -1.68
CA THR A 91 0.15 15.69 -0.65
C THR A 91 0.16 14.17 -0.85
N ALA A 92 -0.11 13.40 0.20
CA ALA A 92 -0.25 11.96 0.06
C ALA A 92 -1.38 11.58 -0.92
N ALA A 93 -2.46 12.37 -0.96
CA ALA A 93 -3.56 12.18 -1.91
C ALA A 93 -3.10 12.37 -3.36
N GLN A 94 -2.36 13.43 -3.66
CA GLN A 94 -1.81 13.68 -5.00
C GLN A 94 -0.81 12.60 -5.42
N MET A 95 0.05 12.14 -4.51
CA MET A 95 0.98 11.05 -4.76
C MET A 95 0.23 9.76 -5.07
N PHE A 96 -0.78 9.43 -4.27
CA PHE A 96 -1.63 8.26 -4.48
C PHE A 96 -2.32 8.31 -5.86
N GLN A 97 -2.94 9.43 -6.20
CA GLN A 97 -3.62 9.61 -7.49
C GLN A 97 -2.68 9.43 -8.69
N LYS A 98 -1.47 9.96 -8.62
CA LYS A 98 -0.47 9.80 -9.69
C LYS A 98 -0.08 8.34 -9.92
N LEU A 99 -0.02 7.53 -8.85
CA LEU A 99 0.43 6.14 -8.92
C LEU A 99 -0.71 5.14 -9.12
N SER A 100 -1.96 5.52 -8.83
CA SER A 100 -3.13 4.65 -8.95
C SER A 100 -3.73 4.55 -10.36
N ALA A 101 -3.04 5.08 -11.39
CA ALA A 101 -3.46 4.99 -12.80
C ALA A 101 -3.33 3.55 -13.37
N CYS A 102 -3.66 2.55 -12.56
CA CYS A 102 -3.66 1.13 -12.93
C CYS A 102 -5.00 0.77 -13.56
N LYS A 103 -5.00 0.21 -14.76
CA LYS A 103 -6.22 -0.10 -15.52
C LYS A 103 -6.36 -1.56 -15.90
N GLU A 104 -5.30 -2.33 -15.80
CA GLU A 104 -5.27 -3.72 -16.23
C GLU A 104 -5.50 -4.62 -15.03
N GLU A 105 -6.35 -5.62 -15.20
CA GLU A 105 -6.53 -6.65 -14.17
C GLU A 105 -5.25 -7.46 -14.04
N VAL A 106 -4.79 -7.62 -12.81
CA VAL A 106 -3.61 -8.41 -12.46
C VAL A 106 -4.04 -9.59 -11.60
N LYS A 107 -3.58 -10.79 -11.96
CA LYS A 107 -3.91 -12.00 -11.23
C LYS A 107 -2.86 -12.31 -10.19
N ARG A 108 -3.28 -12.38 -8.93
CA ARG A 108 -2.47 -12.94 -7.86
C ARG A 108 -2.31 -14.45 -8.07
N THR A 109 -1.12 -14.97 -7.90
CA THR A 109 -0.84 -16.42 -7.96
C THR A 109 -0.62 -17.01 -6.57
N SER A 110 -0.66 -18.32 -6.45
CA SER A 110 -0.27 -19.03 -5.22
C SER A 110 1.25 -19.09 -5.02
N LEU A 111 2.03 -18.71 -6.05
CA LEU A 111 3.49 -18.82 -6.01
C LEU A 111 4.09 -17.83 -5.01
N LEU A 112 4.89 -18.36 -4.11
CA LEU A 112 5.70 -17.63 -3.15
C LEU A 112 7.16 -17.98 -3.42
N GLN A 113 7.97 -16.98 -3.75
CA GLN A 113 9.40 -17.17 -4.03
C GLN A 113 10.22 -16.58 -2.88
N GLU A 114 11.02 -17.38 -2.25
CA GLU A 114 12.07 -16.90 -1.36
C GLU A 114 13.26 -16.44 -2.19
N VAL A 115 13.77 -15.26 -1.86
CA VAL A 115 14.94 -14.68 -2.50
C VAL A 115 16.08 -14.69 -1.51
N GLU A 116 17.15 -15.39 -1.86
CA GLU A 116 18.39 -15.41 -1.13
C GLU A 116 19.38 -14.39 -1.72
N MET A 117 19.99 -13.58 -0.87
CA MET A 117 21.06 -12.67 -1.26
C MET A 117 22.23 -12.83 -0.30
N LYS A 118 23.42 -13.09 -0.83
CA LYS A 118 24.68 -13.26 -0.06
C LYS A 118 24.56 -14.30 1.05
N GLY A 119 23.94 -15.46 0.76
CA GLY A 119 23.79 -16.56 1.69
C GLY A 119 22.77 -16.32 2.81
N LYS A 120 21.88 -15.35 2.66
CA LYS A 120 20.80 -15.06 3.60
C LYS A 120 19.47 -14.93 2.87
N ILE A 121 18.40 -15.49 3.42
CA ILE A 121 17.04 -15.23 2.93
C ILE A 121 16.75 -13.75 3.14
N TRP A 122 16.61 -13.02 2.03
CA TRP A 122 16.30 -11.59 2.05
C TRP A 122 14.80 -11.33 2.25
N GLY A 123 13.95 -12.22 1.76
CA GLY A 123 12.52 -12.16 1.95
C GLY A 123 11.75 -13.16 1.08
N ALA A 124 10.47 -13.28 1.36
CA ALA A 124 9.52 -14.04 0.55
C ALA A 124 8.68 -13.07 -0.28
N PHE A 125 8.48 -13.40 -1.56
CA PHE A 125 7.81 -12.55 -2.53
C PHE A 125 6.64 -13.28 -3.16
N ARG A 126 5.49 -12.60 -3.18
CA ARG A 126 4.29 -13.07 -3.86
C ARG A 126 4.37 -12.72 -5.34
N MET A 127 4.06 -13.70 -6.18
CA MET A 127 4.03 -13.52 -7.62
C MET A 127 2.62 -13.12 -8.08
N PHE A 128 2.58 -12.14 -8.97
CA PHE A 128 1.39 -11.70 -9.70
C PHE A 128 1.65 -11.81 -11.19
N ARG A 129 0.57 -11.94 -11.98
CA ARG A 129 0.63 -11.96 -13.45
C ARG A 129 -0.16 -10.80 -14.03
N ASN A 130 0.49 -10.06 -14.91
CA ASN A 130 -0.16 -9.19 -15.86
C ASN A 130 0.06 -9.75 -17.28
N GLY A 131 -0.91 -10.47 -17.81
CA GLY A 131 -0.72 -11.28 -19.02
C GLY A 131 0.40 -12.31 -18.82
N SER A 132 1.45 -12.25 -19.63
CA SER A 132 2.65 -13.09 -19.53
C SER A 132 3.74 -12.52 -18.61
N ARG A 133 3.54 -11.33 -18.04
CA ARG A 133 4.58 -10.63 -17.24
C ARG A 133 4.43 -10.93 -15.77
N PRO A 134 5.48 -11.45 -15.12
CA PRO A 134 5.50 -11.61 -13.68
C PRO A 134 5.76 -10.27 -12.99
N ILE A 135 5.04 -10.03 -11.89
CA ILE A 135 5.27 -8.92 -10.98
C ILE A 135 5.50 -9.52 -9.59
N MET A 136 6.54 -9.10 -8.90
CA MET A 136 6.85 -9.59 -7.56
C MET A 136 6.62 -8.48 -6.55
N ILE A 137 5.91 -8.81 -5.47
CA ILE A 137 5.78 -7.93 -4.31
C ILE A 137 6.24 -8.66 -3.05
N ASN A 138 6.76 -7.91 -2.09
CA ASN A 138 7.06 -8.49 -0.79
C ASN A 138 5.78 -9.06 -0.18
N SER A 139 5.82 -10.33 0.23
CA SER A 139 4.66 -11.06 0.78
C SER A 139 4.09 -10.41 2.05
N GLU A 140 4.89 -9.64 2.77
CA GLU A 140 4.41 -8.89 3.92
C GLU A 140 3.37 -7.82 3.53
N TYR A 141 3.50 -7.23 2.33
CA TYR A 141 2.57 -6.23 1.83
C TYR A 141 1.32 -6.87 1.22
N ASP A 142 1.44 -8.06 0.63
CA ASP A 142 0.31 -8.86 0.17
C ASP A 142 -0.71 -9.12 1.30
N ALA A 143 -0.23 -9.23 2.53
CA ALA A 143 -1.06 -9.48 3.70
C ALA A 143 -1.78 -8.23 4.27
N PHE A 144 -1.72 -7.06 3.63
CA PHE A 144 -2.54 -5.89 3.99
C PHE A 144 -4.02 -6.09 3.68
N VAL A 145 -4.32 -6.94 2.69
CA VAL A 145 -5.67 -7.23 2.24
C VAL A 145 -5.89 -8.74 2.07
N ASP A 146 -7.13 -9.18 2.22
CA ASP A 146 -7.55 -10.54 1.84
C ASP A 146 -7.77 -10.59 0.32
N HIS A 147 -7.06 -11.47 -0.34
CA HIS A 147 -7.13 -11.64 -1.79
C HIS A 147 -8.46 -12.19 -2.32
N HIS A 148 -9.34 -12.68 -1.46
CA HIS A 148 -10.68 -13.10 -1.81
C HIS A 148 -11.66 -11.92 -1.87
N GLU A 149 -11.36 -10.84 -1.15
CA GLU A 149 -12.21 -9.66 -1.02
C GLU A 149 -11.72 -8.48 -1.88
N PHE A 150 -10.52 -8.59 -2.46
CA PHE A 150 -9.88 -7.50 -3.21
C PHE A 150 -9.56 -7.92 -4.64
N VAL A 151 -9.75 -6.97 -5.56
CA VAL A 151 -9.36 -7.07 -6.97
C VAL A 151 -8.03 -6.34 -7.17
N TYR A 152 -7.15 -6.91 -7.99
CA TYR A 152 -5.83 -6.34 -8.24
C TYR A 152 -5.75 -5.75 -9.64
N HIS A 153 -5.17 -4.56 -9.72
CA HIS A 153 -4.96 -3.81 -10.95
C HIS A 153 -3.49 -3.44 -11.11
N GLY A 154 -3.04 -3.37 -12.32
CA GLY A 154 -1.68 -3.00 -12.68
C GLY A 154 -1.62 -2.12 -13.91
N SER A 155 -0.43 -1.96 -14.43
CA SER A 155 -0.18 -1.31 -15.72
C SER A 155 0.81 -2.11 -16.54
N ASN A 156 1.00 -1.73 -17.80
CA ASN A 156 1.98 -2.36 -18.71
C ASN A 156 3.44 -2.19 -18.28
N SER A 157 3.73 -1.39 -17.25
CA SER A 157 5.08 -1.20 -16.75
C SER A 157 5.41 -2.25 -15.68
N PRO A 158 6.52 -3.00 -15.77
CA PRO A 158 6.95 -3.94 -14.74
C PRO A 158 7.37 -3.24 -13.44
N PHE A 159 7.52 -1.93 -13.46
CA PHE A 159 7.89 -1.11 -12.30
C PHE A 159 6.70 -0.34 -11.71
N ALA A 160 5.52 -0.47 -12.32
CA ALA A 160 4.33 0.16 -11.77
C ALA A 160 3.83 -0.60 -10.54
N PRO A 161 3.29 0.11 -9.54
CA PRO A 161 2.72 -0.53 -8.38
C PRO A 161 1.51 -1.39 -8.75
N ILE A 162 1.22 -2.38 -7.91
CA ILE A 162 -0.05 -3.10 -7.93
C ILE A 162 -1.02 -2.33 -7.05
N LEU A 163 -2.22 -2.10 -7.56
CA LEU A 163 -3.33 -1.48 -6.84
C LEU A 163 -4.35 -2.57 -6.47
N ALA A 164 -4.52 -2.83 -5.18
CA ALA A 164 -5.60 -3.66 -4.65
C ALA A 164 -6.79 -2.78 -4.27
N THR A 165 -7.99 -3.13 -4.68
CA THR A 165 -9.22 -2.36 -4.42
C THR A 165 -10.36 -3.26 -3.94
N ASP A 166 -11.24 -2.72 -3.10
CA ASP A 166 -12.45 -3.38 -2.60
C ASP A 166 -13.58 -3.46 -3.65
N THR A 167 -13.34 -2.98 -4.86
CA THR A 167 -14.28 -3.03 -5.98
C THR A 167 -13.56 -3.22 -7.31
N ILE A 168 -14.29 -3.69 -8.34
CA ILE A 168 -13.77 -3.87 -9.70
C ILE A 168 -13.43 -2.52 -10.35
N ASP A 169 -14.17 -1.45 -10.04
CA ASP A 169 -13.86 -0.11 -10.55
C ASP A 169 -12.96 0.65 -9.56
N PRO A 170 -11.65 0.80 -9.83
CA PRO A 170 -10.72 1.45 -8.91
C PRO A 170 -11.11 2.89 -8.55
N LYS A 171 -11.86 3.57 -9.41
CA LYS A 171 -12.30 4.96 -9.17
C LYS A 171 -13.35 5.05 -8.06
N ARG A 172 -14.15 3.99 -7.89
CA ARG A 172 -15.21 3.88 -6.89
C ARG A 172 -14.75 3.25 -5.58
N ALA A 173 -13.52 2.75 -5.53
CA ALA A 173 -12.99 2.07 -4.36
C ALA A 173 -13.02 2.98 -3.13
N ALA A 174 -13.65 2.49 -2.06
CA ALA A 174 -13.58 3.11 -0.74
C ALA A 174 -12.24 2.78 -0.07
N VAL A 175 -11.74 1.57 -0.29
CA VAL A 175 -10.43 1.10 0.15
C VAL A 175 -9.55 0.77 -1.04
N ALA A 176 -8.35 1.32 -1.05
CA ALA A 176 -7.36 0.99 -2.06
C ALA A 176 -5.95 0.94 -1.45
N VAL A 177 -5.18 -0.06 -1.83
CA VAL A 177 -3.81 -0.28 -1.38
C VAL A 177 -2.89 -0.37 -2.58
N LEU A 178 -1.95 0.55 -2.68
CA LEU A 178 -0.86 0.53 -3.66
C LEU A 178 0.34 -0.17 -3.04
N ILE A 179 0.91 -1.12 -3.76
CA ILE A 179 2.09 -1.87 -3.33
C ILE A 179 3.16 -1.73 -4.40
N ALA A 180 4.34 -1.22 -4.01
CA ALA A 180 5.46 -1.11 -4.92
C ALA A 180 5.99 -2.51 -5.29
N PRO A 181 6.26 -2.79 -6.57
CA PRO A 181 6.89 -4.02 -6.98
C PRO A 181 8.35 -4.02 -6.51
N MET A 182 8.88 -5.21 -6.31
CA MET A 182 10.30 -5.38 -6.14
C MET A 182 11.01 -5.12 -7.47
N LYS A 183 12.06 -4.32 -7.44
CA LYS A 183 12.96 -4.20 -8.59
C LYS A 183 13.74 -5.50 -8.72
N ALA A 184 13.30 -6.38 -9.61
CA ALA A 184 14.01 -7.61 -9.92
C ALA A 184 15.37 -7.27 -10.57
N ASN A 185 16.44 -7.89 -10.10
CA ASN A 185 17.69 -7.96 -10.86
C ASN A 185 17.53 -8.99 -12.01
N ASP A 186 18.50 -9.08 -12.91
CA ASP A 186 18.42 -9.95 -14.08
C ASP A 186 18.25 -11.42 -13.70
N GLU A 187 18.84 -11.88 -12.60
CA GLU A 187 18.70 -13.27 -12.11
C GLU A 187 17.28 -13.59 -11.67
N ILE A 188 16.68 -12.68 -10.91
CA ILE A 188 15.27 -12.80 -10.46
C ILE A 188 14.34 -12.75 -11.67
N GLN A 189 14.60 -11.86 -12.63
CA GLN A 189 13.82 -11.78 -13.85
C GLN A 189 13.89 -13.08 -14.66
N GLN A 190 15.06 -13.72 -14.74
CA GLN A 190 15.21 -15.03 -15.39
C GLN A 190 14.44 -16.15 -14.69
N VAL A 191 14.45 -16.17 -13.34
CA VAL A 191 13.66 -17.12 -12.56
C VAL A 191 12.15 -16.91 -12.83
N CYS A 192 11.70 -15.66 -12.81
CA CYS A 192 10.31 -15.32 -13.12
C CYS A 192 9.92 -15.77 -14.53
N ASN A 193 10.74 -15.51 -15.52
CA ASN A 193 10.48 -15.89 -16.91
C ASN A 193 10.36 -17.42 -17.08
N ARG A 194 11.16 -18.20 -16.34
CA ARG A 194 11.08 -19.68 -16.37
C ARG A 194 9.81 -20.21 -15.70
N LEU A 195 9.33 -19.56 -14.65
CA LEU A 195 8.12 -19.98 -13.93
C LEU A 195 6.83 -19.73 -14.70
N PHE A 196 6.86 -18.83 -15.71
CA PHE A 196 5.69 -18.42 -16.47
C PHE A 196 5.80 -18.71 -17.99
N ALA A 197 6.88 -19.36 -18.44
CA ALA A 197 6.99 -19.90 -19.78
C ALA A 197 6.18 -21.20 -19.90
#